data_9d7735e7cefaff16c4294359e1b5d847
#
_entry.id   9d7735e7cefaff16c4294359e1b5d847
#
_cell.length_a   1.000
_cell.length_b   1.000
_cell.length_c   1.000
_cell.angle_alpha   90.00
_cell.angle_beta   90.00
_cell.angle_gamma   90.00
#
_symmetry.space_group_name_H-M   'P 1'
#
loop_
_entity.id
_entity.type
_entity.pdbx_description
1 polymer ?
#
loop_
_entity_poly.entity_id
_entity_poly.type
_entity_poly.pdbx_seq_one_letter_code
_entity_poly.pdbx_strand_id
1 'polypeptide(L)'
;STPLYGGTETLIRKILPEWGIGGEPFADGLAPAQIEAALEAAAARGKVSLVYIETPANPTNALVDFELVARSLAAFEARHGYRPVSACDNTMLGPIFQHPIGEGIDLSVYSLTKYVGGHSDLVAGGVTGSAALIGRLKATRGAFGSQLDPHSSWMIARSMETLVLRMRRAAASASRVAHWLADNPIRKLQVLHPQLNADPAYQAVVRRQCSGAGSTFSIVLGGGRAAAFRFINALALFKSAVSLGGTESLVCHPASTTHSGVPADVRAHVGV
;
A
#
# COMPACT_ATOMS: atom_id res chain seq x y z
N SER A 1 9.32 -1.66 -3.07
CA SER A 1 9.47 -1.31 -1.65
C SER A 1 9.07 -2.47 -0.74
N THR A 2 9.44 -2.39 0.51
CA THR A 2 8.97 -3.29 1.57
C THR A 2 8.74 -2.45 2.84
N PRO A 3 7.70 -2.74 3.67
CA PRO A 3 6.74 -3.81 3.48
C PRO A 3 5.80 -3.59 2.29
N LEU A 4 5.23 -4.70 1.80
CA LEU A 4 4.14 -4.73 0.84
C LEU A 4 2.96 -5.51 1.43
N TYR A 5 1.78 -5.34 0.86
CA TYR A 5 0.67 -6.23 1.15
C TYR A 5 1.08 -7.70 0.97
N GLY A 6 0.69 -8.57 1.93
CA GLY A 6 1.17 -9.96 1.97
C GLY A 6 0.91 -10.77 0.70
N GLY A 7 -0.18 -10.50 -0.03
CA GLY A 7 -0.43 -11.11 -1.33
C GLY A 7 0.56 -10.68 -2.40
N THR A 8 0.91 -9.40 -2.45
CA THR A 8 1.93 -8.86 -3.37
C THR A 8 3.31 -9.39 -3.03
N GLU A 9 3.65 -9.46 -1.73
CA GLU A 9 4.90 -10.05 -1.27
C GLU A 9 5.02 -11.53 -1.70
N THR A 10 3.94 -12.30 -1.55
CA THR A 10 3.87 -13.70 -1.99
C THR A 10 4.04 -13.81 -3.50
N LEU A 11 3.39 -12.95 -4.28
CA LEU A 11 3.54 -12.91 -5.73
C LEU A 11 5.00 -12.71 -6.13
N ILE A 12 5.65 -11.67 -5.57
CA ILE A 12 7.02 -11.30 -5.94
C ILE A 12 8.05 -12.35 -5.45
N ARG A 13 7.87 -12.90 -4.24
CA ARG A 13 8.88 -13.80 -3.66
C ARG A 13 8.71 -15.27 -3.99
N LYS A 14 7.50 -15.71 -4.33
CA LYS A 14 7.22 -17.14 -4.54
C LYS A 14 6.77 -17.47 -5.96
N ILE A 15 5.89 -16.66 -6.55
CA ILE A 15 5.27 -17.00 -7.82
C ILE A 15 6.12 -16.50 -9.00
N LEU A 16 6.50 -15.24 -9.02
CA LEU A 16 7.27 -14.66 -10.12
C LEU A 16 8.65 -15.33 -10.34
N PRO A 17 9.38 -15.78 -9.31
CA PRO A 17 10.62 -16.52 -9.49
C PRO A 17 10.47 -17.83 -10.28
N GLU A 18 9.33 -18.51 -10.19
CA GLU A 18 9.03 -19.70 -11.00
C GLU A 18 8.96 -19.37 -12.51
N TRP A 19 8.72 -18.11 -12.84
CA TRP A 19 8.71 -17.59 -14.21
C TRP A 19 10.00 -16.86 -14.60
N GLY A 20 11.06 -16.99 -13.77
CA GLY A 20 12.35 -16.36 -14.02
C GLY A 20 12.39 -14.84 -13.70
N ILE A 21 11.39 -14.33 -12.97
CA ILE A 21 11.30 -12.92 -12.60
C ILE A 21 11.72 -12.75 -11.13
N GLY A 22 12.90 -12.20 -10.91
CA GLY A 22 13.40 -11.89 -9.56
C GLY A 22 12.93 -10.54 -9.04
N GLY A 23 13.02 -10.36 -7.72
CA GLY A 23 12.76 -9.07 -7.05
C GLY A 23 13.89 -8.68 -6.11
N GLU A 24 14.18 -7.37 -6.04
CA GLU A 24 15.13 -6.78 -5.09
C GLU A 24 14.41 -5.77 -4.19
N PRO A 25 14.34 -5.99 -2.87
CA PRO A 25 13.63 -5.10 -1.97
C PRO A 25 14.48 -3.90 -1.54
N PHE A 26 13.82 -2.77 -1.24
CA PHE A 26 14.34 -1.69 -0.41
C PHE A 26 13.35 -1.40 0.73
N ALA A 27 13.87 -1.14 1.93
CA ALA A 27 13.05 -1.01 3.13
C ALA A 27 12.68 0.45 3.48
N ASP A 28 13.56 1.40 3.14
CA ASP A 28 13.33 2.82 3.41
C ASP A 28 13.08 3.58 2.11
N GLY A 29 11.82 3.93 1.89
CA GLY A 29 11.38 4.71 0.74
C GLY A 29 11.67 6.21 0.84
N LEU A 30 12.25 6.68 1.95
CA LEU A 30 12.70 8.05 2.17
C LEU A 30 14.23 8.17 2.03
N ALA A 31 14.95 7.06 1.85
CA ALA A 31 16.39 7.01 1.69
C ALA A 31 16.78 6.76 0.22
N PRO A 32 17.24 7.77 -0.53
CA PRO A 32 17.59 7.59 -1.94
C PRO A 32 18.68 6.53 -2.17
N ALA A 33 19.64 6.42 -1.25
CA ALA A 33 20.69 5.42 -1.34
C ALA A 33 20.16 3.97 -1.34
N GLN A 34 19.08 3.68 -0.59
CA GLN A 34 18.49 2.35 -0.59
C GLN A 34 17.75 2.04 -1.90
N ILE A 35 17.05 3.02 -2.46
CA ILE A 35 16.37 2.88 -3.76
C ILE A 35 17.41 2.62 -4.86
N GLU A 36 18.47 3.40 -4.90
CA GLU A 36 19.54 3.28 -5.89
C GLU A 36 20.29 1.96 -5.74
N ALA A 37 20.67 1.56 -4.52
CA ALA A 37 21.32 0.27 -4.27
C ALA A 37 20.47 -0.92 -4.72
N ALA A 38 19.16 -0.89 -4.48
CA ALA A 38 18.26 -1.95 -4.94
C ALA A 38 18.14 -1.99 -6.47
N LEU A 39 18.11 -0.84 -7.13
CA LEU A 39 18.12 -0.74 -8.61
C LEU A 39 19.40 -1.35 -9.20
N GLU A 40 20.57 -1.01 -8.67
CA GLU A 40 21.85 -1.53 -9.14
C GLU A 40 22.01 -3.03 -8.86
N ALA A 41 21.60 -3.50 -7.67
CA ALA A 41 21.61 -4.91 -7.33
C ALA A 41 20.68 -5.74 -8.24
N ALA A 42 19.52 -5.19 -8.60
CA ALA A 42 18.61 -5.81 -9.55
C ALA A 42 19.22 -5.81 -10.97
N ALA A 43 19.82 -4.71 -11.41
CA ALA A 43 20.46 -4.58 -12.73
C ALA A 43 21.63 -5.55 -12.92
N ALA A 44 22.38 -5.83 -11.86
CA ALA A 44 23.47 -6.81 -11.90
C ALA A 44 22.98 -8.25 -12.18
N ARG A 45 21.71 -8.55 -11.97
CA ARG A 45 21.10 -9.87 -12.20
C ARG A 45 20.28 -9.94 -13.49
N GLY A 46 19.91 -8.81 -14.07
CA GLY A 46 19.13 -8.76 -15.30
C GLY A 46 18.46 -7.43 -15.54
N LYS A 47 17.69 -7.32 -16.60
CA LYS A 47 17.00 -6.07 -16.95
C LYS A 47 15.93 -5.74 -15.92
N VAL A 48 16.05 -4.59 -15.27
CA VAL A 48 15.04 -4.06 -14.36
C VAL A 48 13.85 -3.57 -15.19
N SER A 49 12.72 -4.24 -15.11
CA SER A 49 11.52 -3.89 -15.89
C SER A 49 10.52 -3.04 -15.12
N LEU A 50 10.46 -3.23 -13.78
CA LEU A 50 9.43 -2.61 -12.94
C LEU A 50 10.01 -2.23 -11.58
N VAL A 51 9.70 -1.02 -11.12
CA VAL A 51 9.81 -0.60 -9.72
C VAL A 51 8.41 -0.55 -9.12
N TYR A 52 8.11 -1.48 -8.22
CA TYR A 52 6.81 -1.57 -7.55
C TYR A 52 6.91 -1.01 -6.14
N ILE A 53 6.05 -0.06 -5.81
CA ILE A 53 5.98 0.58 -4.50
C ILE A 53 4.56 0.52 -3.94
N GLU A 54 4.45 0.51 -2.61
CA GLU A 54 3.19 0.66 -1.88
C GLU A 54 3.35 1.80 -0.87
N THR A 55 2.50 2.81 -0.94
CA THR A 55 2.63 3.99 -0.08
C THR A 55 1.28 4.69 0.16
N PRO A 56 0.85 4.88 1.42
CA PRO A 56 1.44 4.28 2.62
C PRO A 56 1.35 2.76 2.60
N ALA A 57 2.33 2.10 3.21
CA ALA A 57 2.37 0.64 3.26
C ALA A 57 1.49 0.06 4.37
N ASN A 58 0.78 -1.02 4.08
CA ASN A 58 0.02 -1.77 5.08
C ASN A 58 0.95 -2.81 5.76
N PRO A 59 1.06 -2.86 7.11
CA PRO A 59 0.26 -2.15 8.11
C PRO A 59 0.97 -0.94 8.74
N THR A 60 2.19 -0.63 8.38
CA THR A 60 3.08 0.29 9.10
C THR A 60 2.83 1.77 8.80
N ASN A 61 2.10 2.06 7.73
CA ASN A 61 1.99 3.40 7.15
C ASN A 61 3.35 4.01 6.72
N ALA A 62 4.35 3.16 6.44
CA ALA A 62 5.61 3.61 5.86
C ALA A 62 5.37 4.29 4.51
N LEU A 63 6.10 5.37 4.26
CA LEU A 63 5.98 6.13 3.01
C LEU A 63 7.13 5.83 2.06
N VAL A 64 6.83 5.95 0.78
CA VAL A 64 7.82 6.05 -0.29
C VAL A 64 7.66 7.42 -0.94
N ASP A 65 8.74 8.15 -1.04
CA ASP A 65 8.79 9.47 -1.66
C ASP A 65 8.80 9.34 -3.19
N PHE A 66 7.75 9.79 -3.86
CA PHE A 66 7.62 9.73 -5.32
C PHE A 66 8.70 10.52 -6.05
N GLU A 67 9.09 11.67 -5.53
CA GLU A 67 10.14 12.49 -6.11
C GLU A 67 11.49 11.78 -6.06
N LEU A 68 11.80 11.09 -4.95
CA LEU A 68 13.02 10.28 -4.84
C LEU A 68 13.00 9.13 -5.85
N VAL A 69 11.89 8.41 -5.96
CA VAL A 69 11.75 7.33 -6.96
C VAL A 69 11.95 7.87 -8.38
N ALA A 70 11.28 8.96 -8.73
CA ALA A 70 11.39 9.54 -10.07
C ALA A 70 12.85 9.98 -10.38
N ARG A 71 13.54 10.62 -9.42
CA ARG A 71 14.95 11.01 -9.57
C ARG A 71 15.89 9.81 -9.67
N SER A 72 15.69 8.79 -8.85
CA SER A 72 16.51 7.55 -8.91
C SER A 72 16.32 6.83 -10.23
N LEU A 73 15.11 6.82 -10.79
CA LEU A 73 14.83 6.23 -12.10
C LEU A 73 15.48 7.03 -13.25
N ALA A 74 15.47 8.36 -13.18
CA ALA A 74 16.15 9.20 -14.17
C ALA A 74 17.68 9.02 -14.11
N ALA A 75 18.26 8.93 -12.92
CA ALA A 75 19.68 8.65 -12.74
C ALA A 75 20.04 7.23 -13.22
N PHE A 76 19.17 6.25 -12.99
CA PHE A 76 19.34 4.89 -13.51
C PHE A 76 19.31 4.87 -15.04
N GLU A 77 18.34 5.55 -15.66
CA GLU A 77 18.25 5.68 -17.12
C GLU A 77 19.50 6.28 -17.73
N ALA A 78 20.05 7.33 -17.12
CA ALA A 78 21.29 7.96 -17.59
C ALA A 78 22.50 7.00 -17.55
N ARG A 79 22.55 6.07 -16.58
CA ARG A 79 23.63 5.09 -16.45
C ARG A 79 23.46 3.87 -17.35
N HIS A 80 22.22 3.38 -17.48
CA HIS A 80 21.92 2.09 -18.11
C HIS A 80 21.30 2.20 -19.51
N GLY A 81 20.92 3.40 -19.97
CA GLY A 81 20.32 3.64 -21.29
C GLY A 81 18.86 3.19 -21.43
N TYR A 82 18.19 2.84 -20.34
CA TYR A 82 16.76 2.54 -20.30
C TYR A 82 16.16 2.86 -18.93
N ARG A 83 14.87 3.19 -18.92
CA ARG A 83 14.13 3.50 -17.70
C ARG A 83 13.16 2.38 -17.35
N PRO A 84 13.22 1.80 -16.13
CA PRO A 84 12.18 0.90 -15.64
C PRO A 84 10.82 1.62 -15.50
N VAL A 85 9.73 0.88 -15.69
CA VAL A 85 8.39 1.40 -15.37
C VAL A 85 8.21 1.45 -13.87
N SER A 86 7.61 2.52 -13.36
CA SER A 86 7.23 2.64 -11.94
C SER A 86 5.74 2.37 -11.76
N ALA A 87 5.38 1.63 -10.71
CA ALA A 87 4.00 1.37 -10.35
C ALA A 87 3.81 1.56 -8.84
N CYS A 88 2.78 2.30 -8.46
CA CYS A 88 2.41 2.52 -7.06
C CYS A 88 1.08 1.83 -6.76
N ASP A 89 1.07 0.93 -5.77
CA ASP A 89 -0.17 0.53 -5.13
C ASP A 89 -0.67 1.67 -4.25
N ASN A 90 -1.69 2.35 -4.74
CA ASN A 90 -2.32 3.51 -4.13
C ASN A 90 -3.66 3.14 -3.45
N THR A 91 -3.82 1.89 -3.05
CA THR A 91 -5.07 1.40 -2.45
C THR A 91 -5.44 2.14 -1.17
N MET A 92 -4.45 2.45 -0.31
CA MET A 92 -4.69 2.99 1.03
C MET A 92 -5.21 4.44 1.02
N LEU A 93 -4.66 5.29 0.17
CA LEU A 93 -5.06 6.69 0.01
C LEU A 93 -6.02 6.90 -1.16
N GLY A 94 -6.04 5.96 -2.09
CA GLY A 94 -6.91 5.99 -3.26
C GLY A 94 -6.72 7.25 -4.11
N PRO A 95 -7.59 7.47 -5.10
CA PRO A 95 -7.51 8.65 -5.96
C PRO A 95 -8.00 9.94 -5.27
N ILE A 96 -8.35 9.87 -3.97
CA ILE A 96 -8.88 11.01 -3.22
C ILE A 96 -7.77 11.74 -2.46
N PHE A 97 -6.80 11.00 -1.92
CA PHE A 97 -5.79 11.58 -1.03
C PHE A 97 -4.37 11.54 -1.61
N GLN A 98 -4.14 10.83 -2.72
CA GLN A 98 -2.82 10.73 -3.35
C GLN A 98 -2.93 10.51 -4.86
N HIS A 99 -2.03 11.13 -5.63
CA HIS A 99 -2.05 11.12 -7.10
C HIS A 99 -0.69 10.73 -7.70
N PRO A 100 -0.29 9.44 -7.65
CA PRO A 100 1.06 9.01 -8.05
C PRO A 100 1.49 9.44 -9.45
N ILE A 101 0.57 9.40 -10.44
CA ILE A 101 0.87 9.78 -11.82
C ILE A 101 1.26 11.25 -11.93
N GLY A 102 0.58 12.14 -11.20
CA GLY A 102 0.92 13.57 -11.14
C GLY A 102 2.27 13.86 -10.51
N GLU A 103 2.81 12.91 -9.75
CA GLU A 103 4.08 12.99 -9.04
C GLU A 103 5.21 12.19 -9.73
N GLY A 104 5.01 11.79 -11.00
CA GLY A 104 6.04 11.16 -11.82
C GLY A 104 6.12 9.64 -11.76
N ILE A 105 5.12 8.97 -11.18
CA ILE A 105 4.97 7.51 -11.23
C ILE A 105 4.16 7.13 -12.47
N ASP A 106 4.57 6.08 -13.19
CA ASP A 106 3.98 5.71 -14.48
C ASP A 106 2.61 5.05 -14.37
N LEU A 107 2.40 4.24 -13.32
CA LEU A 107 1.16 3.49 -13.10
C LEU A 107 0.67 3.67 -11.67
N SER A 108 -0.61 3.91 -11.51
CA SER A 108 -1.30 3.83 -10.21
C SER A 108 -2.18 2.59 -10.18
N VAL A 109 -1.92 1.70 -9.22
CA VAL A 109 -2.57 0.41 -9.03
C VAL A 109 -3.52 0.51 -7.84
N TYR A 110 -4.67 -0.15 -7.93
CA TYR A 110 -5.69 -0.14 -6.89
C TYR A 110 -6.28 -1.52 -6.67
N SER A 111 -6.40 -1.94 -5.44
CA SER A 111 -7.40 -2.94 -5.07
C SER A 111 -8.78 -2.27 -5.05
N LEU A 112 -9.53 -2.41 -6.14
CA LEU A 112 -10.90 -1.86 -6.21
C LEU A 112 -11.84 -2.56 -5.23
N THR A 113 -11.47 -3.75 -4.76
CA THR A 113 -12.06 -4.49 -3.64
C THR A 113 -12.24 -3.63 -2.38
N LYS A 114 -11.34 -2.66 -2.18
CA LYS A 114 -11.27 -1.83 -0.97
C LYS A 114 -12.19 -0.60 -1.10
N TYR A 115 -11.66 0.58 -0.93
CA TYR A 115 -12.44 1.84 -0.90
C TYR A 115 -13.28 2.10 -2.14
N VAL A 116 -12.81 1.69 -3.32
CA VAL A 116 -13.54 1.98 -4.57
C VAL A 116 -14.84 1.18 -4.61
N GLY A 117 -14.81 -0.13 -4.38
CA GLY A 117 -16.00 -0.95 -4.18
C GLY A 117 -16.76 -0.52 -2.93
N GLY A 118 -16.06 -0.46 -1.79
CA GLY A 118 -16.50 0.21 -0.57
C GLY A 118 -17.62 -0.46 0.23
N HIS A 119 -18.01 -1.69 -0.11
CA HIS A 119 -19.12 -2.41 0.52
C HIS A 119 -18.79 -3.86 0.86
N SER A 120 -17.52 -4.27 0.72
CA SER A 120 -17.03 -5.63 1.05
C SER A 120 -17.75 -6.76 0.28
N ASP A 121 -18.23 -6.48 -0.93
CA ASP A 121 -19.13 -7.34 -1.72
C ASP A 121 -18.57 -7.69 -3.12
N LEU A 122 -17.35 -7.26 -3.46
CA LEU A 122 -16.69 -7.57 -4.72
C LEU A 122 -15.18 -7.71 -4.58
N VAL A 123 -14.58 -8.37 -5.53
CA VAL A 123 -13.11 -8.49 -5.68
C VAL A 123 -12.71 -7.99 -7.07
N ALA A 124 -11.90 -6.96 -7.12
CA ALA A 124 -11.45 -6.36 -8.36
C ALA A 124 -10.13 -5.59 -8.22
N GLY A 125 -9.41 -5.44 -9.32
CA GLY A 125 -8.23 -4.60 -9.44
C GLY A 125 -8.40 -3.54 -10.52
N GLY A 126 -7.68 -2.44 -10.38
CA GLY A 126 -7.65 -1.38 -11.39
C GLY A 126 -6.27 -0.79 -11.52
N VAL A 127 -5.95 -0.34 -12.72
CA VAL A 127 -4.70 0.36 -13.04
C VAL A 127 -5.00 1.56 -13.89
N THR A 128 -4.38 2.69 -13.57
CA THR A 128 -4.39 3.91 -14.38
C THR A 128 -2.97 4.27 -14.80
N GLY A 129 -2.80 4.91 -15.95
CA GLY A 129 -1.52 5.30 -16.50
C GLY A 129 -1.63 5.83 -17.91
N SER A 130 -0.50 5.96 -18.63
CA SER A 130 -0.50 6.40 -20.02
C SER A 130 -1.24 5.43 -20.94
N ALA A 131 -1.81 5.94 -22.04
CA ALA A 131 -2.53 5.12 -23.01
C ALA A 131 -1.67 3.97 -23.55
N ALA A 132 -0.38 4.19 -23.76
CA ALA A 132 0.56 3.17 -24.24
C ALA A 132 0.71 2.01 -23.23
N LEU A 133 0.94 2.31 -21.94
CA LEU A 133 1.06 1.28 -20.90
C LEU A 133 -0.27 0.55 -20.67
N ILE A 134 -1.37 1.30 -20.60
CA ILE A 134 -2.70 0.70 -20.43
C ILE A 134 -3.10 -0.15 -21.63
N GLY A 135 -2.73 0.23 -22.86
CA GLY A 135 -2.94 -0.59 -24.06
C GLY A 135 -2.27 -1.96 -23.96
N ARG A 136 -1.01 -2.01 -23.48
CA ARG A 136 -0.28 -3.28 -23.24
C ARG A 136 -0.96 -4.14 -22.16
N LEU A 137 -1.37 -3.52 -21.05
CA LEU A 137 -2.08 -4.21 -19.96
C LEU A 137 -3.42 -4.77 -20.44
N LYS A 138 -4.18 -4.02 -21.24
CA LYS A 138 -5.45 -4.50 -21.82
C LYS A 138 -5.24 -5.71 -22.74
N ALA A 139 -4.20 -5.69 -23.58
CA ALA A 139 -3.87 -6.82 -24.44
C ALA A 139 -3.52 -8.08 -23.63
N THR A 140 -2.68 -7.93 -22.59
CA THR A 140 -2.30 -9.02 -21.67
C THR A 140 -3.53 -9.55 -20.91
N ARG A 141 -4.36 -8.66 -20.38
CA ARG A 141 -5.61 -9.02 -19.69
C ARG A 141 -6.53 -9.82 -20.61
N GLY A 142 -6.64 -9.41 -21.89
CA GLY A 142 -7.44 -10.11 -22.90
C GLY A 142 -6.91 -11.52 -23.17
N ALA A 143 -5.58 -11.66 -23.29
CA ALA A 143 -4.94 -12.95 -23.53
C ALA A 143 -5.09 -13.94 -22.37
N PHE A 144 -4.97 -13.46 -21.14
CA PHE A 144 -5.14 -14.28 -19.92
C PHE A 144 -6.61 -14.51 -19.54
N GLY A 145 -7.56 -13.80 -20.12
CA GLY A 145 -8.97 -13.93 -19.79
C GLY A 145 -9.35 -13.38 -18.40
N SER A 146 -8.53 -12.47 -17.83
CA SER A 146 -8.73 -11.92 -16.48
C SER A 146 -9.58 -10.65 -16.46
N GLN A 147 -10.58 -10.55 -17.34
CA GLN A 147 -11.55 -9.46 -17.35
C GLN A 147 -12.49 -9.57 -16.14
N LEU A 148 -12.80 -8.39 -15.58
CA LEU A 148 -13.85 -8.32 -14.59
C LEU A 148 -15.21 -8.56 -15.24
N ASP A 149 -16.09 -9.26 -14.55
CA ASP A 149 -17.44 -9.54 -15.01
C ASP A 149 -18.31 -8.26 -15.07
N PRO A 150 -19.38 -8.26 -15.89
CA PRO A 150 -20.23 -7.07 -16.07
C PRO A 150 -20.94 -6.61 -14.79
N HIS A 151 -21.36 -7.53 -13.92
CA HIS A 151 -22.06 -7.19 -12.70
C HIS A 151 -21.13 -6.46 -11.71
N SER A 152 -19.95 -7.01 -11.44
CA SER A 152 -18.94 -6.36 -10.61
C SER A 152 -18.48 -5.03 -11.19
N SER A 153 -18.38 -4.93 -12.52
CA SER A 153 -18.06 -3.66 -13.21
C SER A 153 -19.13 -2.59 -12.97
N TRP A 154 -20.39 -2.96 -13.03
CA TRP A 154 -21.52 -2.07 -12.73
C TRP A 154 -21.51 -1.65 -11.23
N MET A 155 -21.28 -2.60 -10.32
CA MET A 155 -21.19 -2.30 -8.88
C MET A 155 -20.08 -1.28 -8.59
N ILE A 156 -18.92 -1.42 -9.23
CA ILE A 156 -17.82 -0.45 -9.08
C ILE A 156 -18.24 0.93 -9.58
N ALA A 157 -18.82 1.01 -10.78
CA ALA A 157 -19.27 2.28 -11.34
C ALA A 157 -20.25 2.99 -10.42
N ARG A 158 -21.25 2.27 -9.89
CA ARG A 158 -22.21 2.77 -8.91
C ARG A 158 -21.54 3.23 -7.62
N SER A 159 -20.58 2.46 -7.09
CA SER A 159 -19.89 2.76 -5.83
C SER A 159 -18.98 3.99 -5.94
N MET A 160 -18.44 4.28 -7.13
CA MET A 160 -17.58 5.45 -7.34
C MET A 160 -18.32 6.78 -7.12
N GLU A 161 -19.63 6.83 -7.30
CA GLU A 161 -20.43 8.06 -7.08
C GLU A 161 -20.34 8.57 -5.63
N THR A 162 -20.15 7.66 -4.66
CA THR A 162 -20.03 8.01 -3.23
C THR A 162 -18.61 7.89 -2.70
N LEU A 163 -17.62 7.59 -3.53
CA LEU A 163 -16.24 7.31 -3.12
C LEU A 163 -15.64 8.45 -2.29
N VAL A 164 -15.78 9.69 -2.74
CA VAL A 164 -15.24 10.87 -2.06
C VAL A 164 -15.84 11.02 -0.67
N LEU A 165 -17.16 10.87 -0.55
CA LEU A 165 -17.88 11.00 0.72
C LEU A 165 -17.43 9.93 1.71
N ARG A 166 -17.37 8.67 1.25
CA ARG A 166 -16.99 7.52 2.08
C ARG A 166 -15.54 7.65 2.56
N MET A 167 -14.60 7.91 1.66
CA MET A 167 -13.19 8.02 2.03
C MET A 167 -12.91 9.20 2.98
N ARG A 168 -13.50 10.36 2.74
CA ARG A 168 -13.35 11.53 3.62
C ARG A 168 -13.94 11.26 5.01
N ARG A 169 -15.11 10.64 5.09
CA ARG A 169 -15.74 10.31 6.37
C ARG A 169 -14.92 9.27 7.14
N ALA A 170 -14.46 8.21 6.47
CA ALA A 170 -13.63 7.19 7.08
C ALA A 170 -12.31 7.77 7.61
N ALA A 171 -11.64 8.62 6.82
CA ALA A 171 -10.39 9.28 7.24
C ALA A 171 -10.59 10.19 8.45
N ALA A 172 -11.66 10.98 8.47
CA ALA A 172 -11.98 11.84 9.61
C ALA A 172 -12.26 11.03 10.89
N SER A 173 -12.96 9.90 10.76
CA SER A 173 -13.23 9.00 11.89
C SER A 173 -11.95 8.33 12.40
N ALA A 174 -11.10 7.83 11.50
CA ALA A 174 -9.82 7.21 11.85
C ALA A 174 -8.88 8.19 12.54
N SER A 175 -8.75 9.41 12.00
CA SER A 175 -7.94 10.46 12.63
C SER A 175 -8.38 10.74 14.07
N ARG A 176 -9.68 10.89 14.31
CA ARG A 176 -10.20 11.11 15.67
C ARG A 176 -9.87 9.97 16.62
N VAL A 177 -10.04 8.73 16.17
CA VAL A 177 -9.73 7.55 16.99
C VAL A 177 -8.23 7.44 17.25
N ALA A 178 -7.39 7.67 16.24
CA ALA A 178 -5.94 7.61 16.35
C ALA A 178 -5.40 8.64 17.36
N HIS A 179 -5.86 9.90 17.29
CA HIS A 179 -5.48 10.94 18.26
C HIS A 179 -5.97 10.61 19.67
N TRP A 180 -7.24 10.17 19.80
CA TRP A 180 -7.75 9.77 21.11
C TRP A 180 -6.93 8.63 21.74
N LEU A 181 -6.48 7.66 20.95
CA LEU A 181 -5.62 6.57 21.43
C LEU A 181 -4.23 7.07 21.82
N ALA A 182 -3.65 7.97 21.03
CA ALA A 182 -2.33 8.55 21.29
C ALA A 182 -2.31 9.43 22.52
N ASP A 183 -3.37 10.21 22.74
CA ASP A 183 -3.50 11.15 23.88
C ASP A 183 -3.90 10.46 25.18
N ASN A 184 -4.24 9.16 25.16
CA ASN A 184 -4.73 8.44 26.33
C ASN A 184 -3.58 8.09 27.28
N PRO A 185 -3.51 8.70 28.50
CA PRO A 185 -2.37 8.54 29.41
C PRO A 185 -2.31 7.15 30.10
N ILE A 186 -3.43 6.41 30.08
CA ILE A 186 -3.55 5.13 30.79
C ILE A 186 -2.89 3.99 29.99
N ARG A 187 -2.76 4.16 28.67
CA ARG A 187 -2.21 3.13 27.78
C ARG A 187 -1.09 3.74 26.95
N LYS A 188 0.14 3.34 27.21
CA LYS A 188 1.30 3.67 26.37
C LYS A 188 1.20 2.91 25.05
N LEU A 189 0.32 3.34 24.16
CA LEU A 189 0.16 2.78 22.83
C LEU A 189 0.96 3.62 21.84
N GLN A 190 1.78 2.96 21.05
CA GLN A 190 2.32 3.58 19.85
C GLN A 190 1.26 3.45 18.74
N VAL A 191 0.84 4.58 18.21
CA VAL A 191 -0.13 4.65 17.11
C VAL A 191 0.60 5.02 15.81
N LEU A 192 0.58 4.12 14.85
CA LEU A 192 1.18 4.32 13.53
C LEU A 192 0.12 4.93 12.60
N HIS A 193 -0.01 6.24 12.65
CA HIS A 193 -0.91 7.04 11.81
C HIS A 193 -0.13 8.17 11.15
N PRO A 194 -0.33 8.50 9.86
CA PRO A 194 0.47 9.50 9.18
C PRO A 194 0.54 10.86 9.88
N GLN A 195 -0.55 11.32 10.49
CA GLN A 195 -0.58 12.59 11.21
C GLN A 195 0.14 12.56 12.57
N LEU A 196 0.44 11.38 13.11
CA LEU A 196 1.08 11.21 14.42
C LEU A 196 2.56 10.84 14.31
N ASN A 197 3.08 10.68 13.10
CA ASN A 197 4.50 10.45 12.90
C ASN A 197 5.27 11.75 13.16
N ALA A 198 6.22 11.70 14.10
CA ALA A 198 7.00 12.86 14.52
C ALA A 198 8.23 13.15 13.64
N ASP A 199 8.56 12.26 12.71
CA ASP A 199 9.72 12.44 11.81
C ASP A 199 9.48 13.59 10.84
N PRO A 200 10.32 14.65 10.84
CA PRO A 200 10.18 15.80 9.95
C PRO A 200 10.30 15.42 8.46
N ALA A 201 11.13 14.44 8.10
CA ALA A 201 11.29 13.97 6.72
C ALA A 201 10.01 13.28 6.25
N TYR A 202 9.44 12.40 7.08
CA TYR A 202 8.15 11.77 6.82
C TYR A 202 7.05 12.82 6.62
N GLN A 203 6.96 13.81 7.52
CA GLN A 203 5.95 14.87 7.44
C GLN A 203 6.14 15.77 6.21
N ALA A 204 7.35 15.99 5.75
CA ALA A 204 7.60 16.73 4.51
C ALA A 204 7.01 16.00 3.29
N VAL A 205 7.17 14.67 3.23
CA VAL A 205 6.58 13.83 2.18
C VAL A 205 5.06 13.82 2.26
N VAL A 206 4.48 13.64 3.46
CA VAL A 206 3.02 13.72 3.66
C VAL A 206 2.47 15.04 3.11
N ARG A 207 3.06 16.17 3.47
CA ARG A 207 2.59 17.50 3.00
C ARG A 207 2.69 17.71 1.50
N ARG A 208 3.68 17.08 0.86
CA ARG A 208 3.91 17.24 -0.57
C ARG A 208 3.00 16.35 -1.41
N GLN A 209 2.89 15.06 -1.07
CA GLN A 209 2.25 14.06 -1.93
C GLN A 209 0.89 13.57 -1.45
N CYS A 210 0.44 13.96 -0.23
CA CYS A 210 -0.82 13.49 0.33
C CYS A 210 -1.74 14.65 0.71
N SER A 211 -3.00 14.61 0.27
CA SER A 211 -4.03 15.57 0.72
C SER A 211 -4.83 15.08 1.93
N GLY A 212 -4.48 13.92 2.48
CA GLY A 212 -5.09 13.32 3.67
C GLY A 212 -4.35 12.06 4.12
N ALA A 213 -4.65 11.61 5.34
CA ALA A 213 -3.96 10.49 5.99
C ALA A 213 -4.59 9.12 5.74
N GLY A 214 -5.73 9.05 5.04
CA GLY A 214 -6.48 7.82 4.89
C GLY A 214 -7.22 7.39 6.16
N SER A 215 -7.71 6.15 6.18
CA SER A 215 -8.50 5.63 7.30
C SER A 215 -7.93 4.35 7.93
N THR A 216 -6.73 3.98 7.54
CA THR A 216 -6.06 2.79 8.08
C THR A 216 -4.88 3.23 8.94
N PHE A 217 -4.82 2.71 10.16
CA PHE A 217 -3.70 2.92 11.06
C PHE A 217 -3.46 1.68 11.90
N SER A 218 -2.28 1.59 12.50
CA SER A 218 -1.92 0.46 13.36
C SER A 218 -1.62 0.94 14.77
N ILE A 219 -1.79 0.03 15.73
CA ILE A 219 -1.39 0.23 17.11
C ILE A 219 -0.40 -0.88 17.51
N VAL A 220 0.64 -0.50 18.22
CA VAL A 220 1.61 -1.45 18.79
C VAL A 220 1.28 -1.65 20.26
N LEU A 221 0.99 -2.89 20.63
CA LEU A 221 0.64 -3.27 22.00
C LEU A 221 1.82 -3.98 22.66
N GLY A 222 2.17 -3.57 23.87
CA GLY A 222 3.07 -4.35 24.72
C GLY A 222 2.44 -5.71 25.08
N GLY A 223 3.29 -6.75 25.27
CA GLY A 223 2.83 -8.10 25.65
C GLY A 223 2.55 -9.03 24.47
N GLY A 224 2.96 -8.67 23.27
CA GLY A 224 3.00 -9.52 22.09
C GLY A 224 1.62 -10.03 21.63
N ARG A 225 1.64 -11.12 20.86
CA ARG A 225 0.45 -11.72 20.22
C ARG A 225 -0.71 -11.97 21.18
N ALA A 226 -0.43 -12.48 22.40
CA ALA A 226 -1.51 -12.76 23.37
C ALA A 226 -2.23 -11.49 23.83
N ALA A 227 -1.51 -10.39 24.01
CA ALA A 227 -2.09 -9.10 24.35
C ALA A 227 -2.93 -8.54 23.19
N ALA A 228 -2.43 -8.67 21.95
CA ALA A 228 -3.15 -8.25 20.75
C ALA A 228 -4.49 -9.00 20.62
N PHE A 229 -4.51 -10.32 20.81
CA PHE A 229 -5.74 -11.08 20.75
C PHE A 229 -6.72 -10.74 21.88
N ARG A 230 -6.23 -10.53 23.11
CA ARG A 230 -7.12 -10.06 24.20
C ARG A 230 -7.74 -8.71 23.86
N PHE A 231 -6.97 -7.79 23.29
CA PHE A 231 -7.46 -6.49 22.86
C PHE A 231 -8.53 -6.63 21.77
N ILE A 232 -8.24 -7.37 20.71
CA ILE A 232 -9.16 -7.57 19.57
C ILE A 232 -10.48 -8.21 20.04
N ASN A 233 -10.39 -9.24 20.89
CA ASN A 233 -11.57 -9.95 21.37
C ASN A 233 -12.44 -9.15 22.35
N ALA A 234 -11.89 -8.08 22.95
CA ALA A 234 -12.64 -7.19 23.84
C ALA A 234 -13.39 -6.08 23.10
N LEU A 235 -13.15 -5.92 21.79
CA LEU A 235 -13.83 -4.88 21.01
C LEU A 235 -15.26 -5.31 20.65
N ALA A 236 -16.22 -4.43 20.95
CA ALA A 236 -17.63 -4.70 20.64
C ALA A 236 -18.04 -4.20 19.24
N LEU A 237 -17.52 -3.04 18.82
CA LEU A 237 -17.90 -2.40 17.56
C LEU A 237 -17.06 -2.88 16.38
N PHE A 238 -15.74 -2.99 16.58
CA PHE A 238 -14.82 -3.43 15.53
C PHE A 238 -14.95 -4.93 15.31
N LYS A 239 -15.06 -5.35 14.06
CA LYS A 239 -15.07 -6.76 13.69
C LYS A 239 -13.65 -7.28 13.49
N SER A 240 -13.37 -8.47 14.07
CA SER A 240 -12.09 -9.16 13.82
C SER A 240 -12.12 -9.80 12.44
N ALA A 241 -11.60 -9.09 11.46
CA ALA A 241 -11.55 -9.54 10.07
C ALA A 241 -10.44 -8.82 9.31
N VAL A 242 -9.97 -9.44 8.24
CA VAL A 242 -9.09 -8.83 7.25
C VAL A 242 -9.89 -8.00 6.25
N SER A 243 -9.21 -7.25 5.40
CA SER A 243 -9.75 -6.27 4.46
C SER A 243 -9.86 -4.87 5.07
N LEU A 244 -10.32 -3.92 4.28
CA LEU A 244 -10.50 -2.51 4.63
C LEU A 244 -11.35 -1.81 3.57
N GLY A 245 -11.80 -0.59 3.87
CA GLY A 245 -12.49 0.26 2.90
C GLY A 245 -13.98 0.00 2.75
N GLY A 246 -14.55 -0.97 3.48
CA GLY A 246 -15.98 -1.22 3.58
C GLY A 246 -16.69 -0.22 4.51
N THR A 247 -17.96 -0.49 4.79
CA THR A 247 -18.80 0.33 5.68
C THR A 247 -18.61 -0.02 7.15
N GLU A 248 -18.06 -1.19 7.44
CA GLU A 248 -17.77 -1.69 8.77
C GLU A 248 -16.39 -1.24 9.29
N SER A 249 -16.26 -1.18 10.63
CA SER A 249 -14.96 -0.97 11.29
C SER A 249 -14.30 -2.32 11.53
N LEU A 250 -13.10 -2.50 11.01
CA LEU A 250 -12.35 -3.75 11.06
C LEU A 250 -11.05 -3.61 11.86
N VAL A 251 -10.62 -4.72 12.46
CA VAL A 251 -9.34 -4.86 13.13
C VAL A 251 -8.78 -6.25 12.88
N CYS A 252 -7.46 -6.37 12.70
CA CYS A 252 -6.80 -7.66 12.62
C CYS A 252 -5.40 -7.59 13.24
N HIS A 253 -4.80 -8.76 13.45
CA HIS A 253 -3.40 -8.91 13.83
C HIS A 253 -2.59 -9.29 12.58
N PRO A 254 -1.84 -8.37 11.95
CA PRO A 254 -1.23 -8.57 10.64
C PRO A 254 -0.34 -9.81 10.54
N ALA A 255 0.52 -10.02 11.56
CA ALA A 255 1.44 -11.16 11.59
C ALA A 255 0.75 -12.55 11.62
N SER A 256 -0.52 -12.61 12.06
CA SER A 256 -1.32 -13.86 12.08
C SER A 256 -2.34 -13.95 10.96
N THR A 257 -2.48 -12.91 10.12
CA THR A 257 -3.48 -12.82 9.06
C THR A 257 -2.84 -12.42 7.72
N THR A 258 -2.87 -11.16 7.37
CA THR A 258 -2.44 -10.64 6.05
C THR A 258 -0.97 -10.87 5.74
N HIS A 259 -0.11 -10.96 6.75
CA HIS A 259 1.34 -11.16 6.63
C HIS A 259 1.81 -12.50 7.21
N SER A 260 0.92 -13.45 7.45
CA SER A 260 1.27 -14.77 8.01
C SER A 260 2.19 -15.57 7.10
N GLY A 261 2.11 -15.37 5.80
CA GLY A 261 2.98 -16.01 4.80
C GLY A 261 4.37 -15.38 4.63
N VAL A 262 4.62 -14.22 5.26
CA VAL A 262 5.92 -13.53 5.25
C VAL A 262 6.80 -14.12 6.34
N PRO A 263 8.10 -14.45 6.09
CA PRO A 263 9.01 -14.96 7.10
C PRO A 263 9.11 -14.05 8.34
N ALA A 264 9.28 -14.63 9.52
CA ALA A 264 9.22 -13.91 10.79
C ALA A 264 10.33 -12.85 10.94
N ASP A 265 11.52 -13.16 10.46
CA ASP A 265 12.67 -12.24 10.42
C ASP A 265 12.40 -11.05 9.50
N VAL A 266 11.79 -11.28 8.34
CA VAL A 266 11.39 -10.22 7.41
C VAL A 266 10.31 -9.34 8.04
N ARG A 267 9.29 -9.95 8.68
CA ARG A 267 8.26 -9.18 9.40
C ARG A 267 8.86 -8.29 10.49
N ALA A 268 9.74 -8.85 11.31
CA ALA A 268 10.42 -8.09 12.36
C ALA A 268 11.25 -6.93 11.80
N HIS A 269 11.94 -7.15 10.68
CA HIS A 269 12.75 -6.12 10.01
C HIS A 269 11.91 -4.95 9.51
N VAL A 270 10.71 -5.20 9.02
CA VAL A 270 9.81 -4.17 8.47
C VAL A 270 8.74 -3.67 9.47
N GLY A 271 8.80 -4.09 10.72
CA GLY A 271 7.92 -3.61 11.77
C GLY A 271 6.51 -4.24 11.78
N VAL A 272 6.38 -5.51 11.33
CA VAL A 272 5.10 -6.26 11.27
C VAL A 272 5.06 -7.41 12.26
#